data_3d7296a8d07373edf7fdcf7c882f3a29
#
_entry.id   3d7296a8d07373edf7fdcf7c882f3a29
#
_cell.length_a   1.000
_cell.length_b   1.000
_cell.length_c   1.000
_cell.angle_alpha   90.00
_cell.angle_beta   90.00
_cell.angle_gamma   90.00
#
_symmetry.space_group_name_H-M   'P 1'
#
loop_
_entity.id
_entity.type
_entity.pdbx_description
1 polymer ?
#
loop_
_entity_poly.entity_id
_entity_poly.type
_entity_poly.pdbx_seq_one_letter_code
_entity_poly.pdbx_strand_id
1 'polypeptide(L)'
;MKYISTIIFFSGLLTFIFFGEGEIHSKNKIDSINESSIVNTVIDQYKGVKIYLNGSISKNHGRNLTKDGYNLGLKWQCVEFVKRFYFLNYEHKMPDTYGHAKDFFDKNVKSGWNSRRAMTQYVNGSKKSPKVDMILVFDRNNLNPFGHIAIISEVKRESIIIAQQNWGTQTRMQLPIKVNNNQYFIDHPDVLGWLSL
;
A
#
# COMPACT_ATOMS: atom_id res chain seq x y z
N MET A 1 12.69 -31.48 73.17
CA MET A 1 13.15 -30.22 72.60
C MET A 1 12.03 -29.71 71.69
N LYS A 2 11.34 -28.67 72.18
CA LYS A 2 10.22 -28.04 71.45
C LYS A 2 10.74 -26.81 70.72
N TYR A 3 10.63 -26.78 69.41
CA TYR A 3 10.92 -25.56 68.62
C TYR A 3 9.63 -24.73 68.53
N ILE A 4 9.70 -23.51 69.07
CA ILE A 4 8.68 -22.49 68.95
C ILE A 4 8.97 -21.74 67.68
N SER A 5 8.04 -21.78 66.72
CA SER A 5 8.10 -21.03 65.47
C SER A 5 7.37 -19.70 65.64
N THR A 6 8.13 -18.61 65.63
CA THR A 6 7.65 -17.22 65.74
C THR A 6 7.15 -16.80 64.35
N ILE A 7 5.81 -16.57 64.23
CA ILE A 7 5.20 -16.00 63.02
C ILE A 7 5.28 -14.50 63.16
N ILE A 8 6.06 -13.85 62.27
CA ILE A 8 6.10 -12.39 62.17
C ILE A 8 5.04 -11.97 61.13
N PHE A 9 4.00 -11.30 61.56
CA PHE A 9 3.01 -10.63 60.69
C PHE A 9 3.62 -9.33 60.15
N PHE A 10 3.95 -9.28 58.85
CA PHE A 10 4.19 -8.05 58.14
C PHE A 10 2.85 -7.46 57.69
N SER A 11 2.41 -6.39 58.34
CA SER A 11 1.28 -5.57 57.84
C SER A 11 1.77 -4.74 56.66
N GLY A 12 1.64 -5.29 55.45
CA GLY A 12 1.86 -4.55 54.21
C GLY A 12 0.73 -3.58 53.93
N LEU A 13 1.02 -2.30 54.08
CA LEU A 13 0.13 -1.22 53.66
C LEU A 13 0.00 -1.24 52.15
N LEU A 14 -1.13 -1.73 51.63
CA LEU A 14 -1.46 -1.76 50.20
C LEU A 14 -1.78 -0.33 49.75
N THR A 15 -0.83 0.44 49.32
CA THR A 15 -1.07 1.71 48.65
C THR A 15 -1.62 1.44 47.27
N PHE A 16 -2.94 1.58 47.10
CA PHE A 16 -3.58 1.66 45.79
C PHE A 16 -3.19 2.97 45.13
N ILE A 17 -2.26 2.90 44.18
CA ILE A 17 -1.97 4.02 43.28
C ILE A 17 -3.10 4.05 42.26
N PHE A 18 -4.06 4.95 42.43
CA PHE A 18 -5.00 5.29 41.39
C PHE A 18 -4.25 6.05 40.30
N PHE A 19 -3.84 5.35 39.24
CA PHE A 19 -3.49 6.00 37.98
C PHE A 19 -4.79 6.52 37.37
N GLY A 20 -4.96 7.84 37.40
CA GLY A 20 -6.20 8.46 37.01
C GLY A 20 -6.47 8.29 35.50
N GLU A 21 -7.75 8.11 35.17
CA GLU A 21 -8.29 8.08 33.79
C GLU A 21 -7.85 9.29 32.93
N GLY A 22 -7.36 10.36 33.56
CA GLY A 22 -6.84 11.57 32.90
C GLY A 22 -5.54 11.36 32.10
N GLU A 23 -4.63 10.46 32.54
CA GLU A 23 -3.38 10.20 31.81
C GLU A 23 -3.59 9.36 30.55
N ILE A 24 -4.53 8.39 30.61
CA ILE A 24 -4.89 7.57 29.44
C ILE A 24 -5.57 8.43 28.37
N HIS A 25 -6.47 9.33 28.77
CA HIS A 25 -7.16 10.24 27.84
C HIS A 25 -6.20 11.27 27.21
N SER A 26 -5.23 11.78 27.98
CA SER A 26 -4.21 12.71 27.48
C SER A 26 -3.28 12.03 26.49
N LYS A 27 -2.81 10.82 26.78
CA LYS A 27 -1.93 10.05 25.91
C LYS A 27 -2.61 9.69 24.58
N ASN A 28 -3.86 9.19 24.65
CA ASN A 28 -4.65 8.88 23.45
C ASN A 28 -4.93 10.12 22.60
N LYS A 29 -5.11 11.30 23.20
CA LYS A 29 -5.31 12.56 22.49
C LYS A 29 -4.04 13.08 21.84
N ILE A 30 -2.88 12.92 22.48
CA ILE A 30 -1.57 13.30 21.93
C ILE A 30 -1.21 12.35 20.78
N ASP A 31 -1.43 11.05 20.93
CA ASP A 31 -1.19 10.06 19.89
C ASP A 31 -2.10 10.29 18.68
N SER A 32 -3.37 10.64 18.88
CA SER A 32 -4.31 10.97 17.80
C SER A 32 -3.96 12.28 17.09
N ILE A 33 -3.45 13.29 17.79
CA ILE A 33 -2.98 14.55 17.20
C ILE A 33 -1.73 14.30 16.37
N ASN A 34 -0.77 13.52 16.87
CA ASN A 34 0.42 13.14 16.13
C ASN A 34 0.09 12.29 14.90
N GLU A 35 -0.82 11.33 14.99
CA GLU A 35 -1.24 10.50 13.87
C GLU A 35 -1.96 11.33 12.80
N SER A 36 -2.85 12.24 13.18
CA SER A 36 -3.58 13.09 12.23
C SER A 36 -2.68 14.13 11.55
N SER A 37 -1.63 14.61 12.23
CA SER A 37 -0.66 15.55 11.65
C SER A 37 0.33 14.86 10.68
N ILE A 38 0.58 13.57 10.87
CA ILE A 38 1.46 12.77 10.01
C ILE A 38 0.72 12.30 8.75
N VAL A 39 -0.57 11.98 8.87
CA VAL A 39 -1.43 11.60 7.75
C VAL A 39 -1.60 12.77 6.79
N ASN A 40 -1.56 12.53 5.49
CA ASN A 40 -1.51 13.52 4.39
C ASN A 40 -0.14 14.20 4.20
N THR A 41 0.88 13.81 4.95
CA THR A 41 2.25 14.28 4.69
C THR A 41 2.75 13.71 3.36
N VAL A 42 3.28 14.59 2.52
CA VAL A 42 3.96 14.19 1.28
C VAL A 42 5.31 13.60 1.66
N ILE A 43 5.54 12.34 1.31
CA ILE A 43 6.77 11.60 1.65
C ILE A 43 7.65 11.31 0.42
N ASP A 44 7.09 11.45 -0.80
CA ASP A 44 7.81 11.30 -2.06
C ASP A 44 6.94 11.86 -3.22
N GLN A 45 7.47 11.83 -4.43
CA GLN A 45 6.72 12.12 -5.66
C GLN A 45 7.30 11.34 -6.84
N TYR A 46 6.45 11.07 -7.84
CA TYR A 46 6.88 10.52 -9.12
C TYR A 46 6.22 11.27 -10.27
N LYS A 47 7.03 11.83 -11.19
CA LYS A 47 6.58 12.66 -12.31
C LYS A 47 5.55 13.72 -11.90
N GLY A 48 5.85 14.47 -10.83
CA GLY A 48 4.98 15.52 -10.29
C GLY A 48 3.79 15.03 -9.46
N VAL A 49 3.53 13.72 -9.39
CA VAL A 49 2.44 13.15 -8.61
C VAL A 49 2.94 12.80 -7.22
N LYS A 50 2.42 13.51 -6.22
CA LYS A 50 2.81 13.34 -4.81
C LYS A 50 2.44 11.96 -4.28
N ILE A 51 3.27 11.41 -3.41
CA ILE A 51 3.01 10.19 -2.64
C ILE A 51 2.80 10.60 -1.20
N TYR A 52 1.66 10.18 -0.62
CA TYR A 52 1.24 10.58 0.71
C TYR A 52 1.38 9.42 1.70
N LEU A 53 1.71 9.76 2.94
CA LEU A 53 1.66 8.81 4.05
C LEU A 53 0.21 8.49 4.40
N ASN A 54 -0.16 7.21 4.36
CA ASN A 54 -1.53 6.77 4.71
C ASN A 54 -1.70 6.49 6.20
N GLY A 55 -0.63 6.28 6.95
CA GLY A 55 -0.66 5.77 8.31
C GLY A 55 -0.66 4.24 8.31
N SER A 56 -1.79 3.60 8.54
CA SER A 56 -1.89 2.13 8.45
C SER A 56 -2.51 1.67 7.13
N ILE A 57 -2.24 0.42 6.74
CA ILE A 57 -2.63 -0.15 5.44
C ILE A 57 -4.14 -0.12 5.18
N SER A 58 -4.96 -0.20 6.24
CA SER A 58 -6.43 -0.20 6.17
C SER A 58 -7.07 1.17 6.41
N LYS A 59 -6.28 2.22 6.72
CA LYS A 59 -6.83 3.56 6.97
C LYS A 59 -7.55 4.11 5.74
N ASN A 60 -8.67 4.80 6.01
CA ASN A 60 -9.51 5.43 5.02
C ASN A 60 -9.68 6.91 5.37
N HIS A 61 -9.26 7.79 4.46
CA HIS A 61 -9.33 9.24 4.59
C HIS A 61 -10.37 9.86 3.64
N GLY A 62 -11.43 9.11 3.36
CA GLY A 62 -12.46 9.50 2.41
C GLY A 62 -12.05 9.26 0.96
N ARG A 63 -12.93 9.63 0.05
CA ARG A 63 -12.74 9.38 -1.38
C ARG A 63 -12.11 10.59 -2.06
N ASN A 64 -11.18 10.34 -2.98
CA ASN A 64 -10.60 11.36 -3.84
C ASN A 64 -11.37 11.40 -5.17
N LEU A 65 -12.05 12.51 -5.41
CA LEU A 65 -12.79 12.76 -6.65
C LEU A 65 -12.15 13.93 -7.39
N THR A 66 -12.14 13.86 -8.72
CA THR A 66 -11.81 15.01 -9.57
C THR A 66 -12.94 16.01 -9.59
N LYS A 67 -12.73 17.21 -10.14
CA LYS A 67 -13.76 18.25 -10.25
C LYS A 67 -14.99 17.81 -11.05
N ASP A 68 -14.82 16.91 -12.00
CA ASP A 68 -15.89 16.33 -12.83
C ASP A 68 -16.44 15.01 -12.27
N GLY A 69 -16.11 14.68 -11.01
CA GLY A 69 -16.67 13.54 -10.28
C GLY A 69 -15.99 12.19 -10.56
N TYR A 70 -14.91 12.14 -11.36
CA TYR A 70 -14.20 10.88 -11.58
C TYR A 70 -13.57 10.38 -10.27
N ASN A 71 -13.85 9.12 -9.92
CA ASN A 71 -13.39 8.50 -8.69
C ASN A 71 -11.95 7.99 -8.83
N LEU A 72 -10.99 8.68 -8.19
CA LEU A 72 -9.59 8.27 -8.14
C LEU A 72 -9.34 7.13 -7.14
N GLY A 73 -10.20 6.96 -6.13
CA GLY A 73 -10.03 5.94 -5.09
C GLY A 73 -10.14 6.50 -3.68
N LEU A 74 -9.81 5.68 -2.71
CA LEU A 74 -9.72 6.10 -1.30
C LEU A 74 -8.36 6.76 -1.05
N LYS A 75 -8.38 7.95 -0.44
CA LYS A 75 -7.16 8.65 0.03
C LYS A 75 -6.55 7.81 1.16
N TRP A 76 -5.34 7.55 1.24
CA TRP A 76 -4.17 7.60 0.36
C TRP A 76 -3.74 6.17 0.05
N GLN A 77 -4.66 5.41 -0.51
CA GLN A 77 -4.44 4.02 -0.89
C GLN A 77 -3.58 3.91 -2.17
N CYS A 78 -2.99 2.73 -2.40
CA CYS A 78 -2.20 2.45 -3.60
C CYS A 78 -2.99 2.63 -4.91
N VAL A 79 -4.27 2.26 -4.90
CA VAL A 79 -5.18 2.44 -6.06
C VAL A 79 -5.36 3.92 -6.40
N GLU A 80 -5.52 4.76 -5.40
CA GLU A 80 -5.68 6.21 -5.58
C GLU A 80 -4.44 6.82 -6.24
N PHE A 81 -3.24 6.48 -5.76
CA PHE A 81 -2.00 6.96 -6.33
C PHE A 81 -1.85 6.61 -7.81
N VAL A 82 -2.08 5.33 -8.15
CA VAL A 82 -1.96 4.86 -9.54
C VAL A 82 -2.99 5.53 -10.45
N LYS A 83 -4.25 5.64 -10.03
CA LYS A 83 -5.29 6.29 -10.83
C LYS A 83 -5.04 7.79 -10.97
N ARG A 84 -4.58 8.46 -9.90
CA ARG A 84 -4.20 9.87 -9.94
C ARG A 84 -2.98 10.11 -10.84
N PHE A 85 -2.01 9.20 -10.84
CA PHE A 85 -0.86 9.25 -11.75
C PHE A 85 -1.31 9.21 -13.22
N TYR A 86 -2.16 8.25 -13.58
CA TYR A 86 -2.64 8.14 -14.96
C TYR A 86 -3.57 9.29 -15.37
N PHE A 87 -4.40 9.76 -14.46
CA PHE A 87 -5.26 10.92 -14.70
C PHE A 87 -4.44 12.20 -14.97
N LEU A 88 -3.42 12.47 -14.15
CA LEU A 88 -2.65 13.71 -14.24
C LEU A 88 -1.62 13.70 -15.37
N ASN A 89 -1.01 12.56 -15.70
CA ASN A 89 0.04 12.49 -16.71
C ASN A 89 -0.45 12.07 -18.10
N TYR A 90 -1.59 11.39 -18.17
CA TYR A 90 -2.10 10.80 -19.42
C TYR A 90 -3.57 11.12 -19.70
N GLU A 91 -4.21 11.93 -18.86
CA GLU A 91 -5.66 12.20 -18.91
C GLU A 91 -6.53 10.94 -18.95
N HIS A 92 -5.95 9.81 -18.53
CA HIS A 92 -6.59 8.51 -18.61
C HIS A 92 -7.55 8.27 -17.45
N LYS A 93 -8.82 8.03 -17.78
CA LYS A 93 -9.87 7.62 -16.85
C LYS A 93 -10.21 6.16 -17.08
N MET A 94 -9.96 5.33 -16.07
CA MET A 94 -10.30 3.90 -16.14
C MET A 94 -11.83 3.72 -16.09
N PRO A 95 -12.45 2.96 -17.01
CA PRO A 95 -13.90 2.78 -17.06
C PRO A 95 -14.47 2.22 -15.74
N ASP A 96 -13.87 1.15 -15.20
CA ASP A 96 -14.23 0.63 -13.88
C ASP A 96 -13.45 1.40 -12.80
N THR A 97 -14.17 2.19 -12.03
CA THR A 97 -13.58 3.07 -11.01
C THR A 97 -13.48 2.41 -9.63
N TYR A 98 -13.99 1.21 -9.45
CA TYR A 98 -14.02 0.47 -8.20
C TYR A 98 -13.14 -0.79 -8.23
N GLY A 99 -13.04 -1.47 -7.10
CA GLY A 99 -12.27 -2.69 -6.91
C GLY A 99 -11.03 -2.51 -6.06
N HIS A 100 -10.45 -3.63 -5.67
CA HIS A 100 -9.18 -3.69 -4.93
C HIS A 100 -7.99 -3.63 -5.91
N ALA A 101 -6.79 -3.51 -5.38
CA ALA A 101 -5.57 -3.45 -6.17
C ALA A 101 -5.40 -4.68 -7.07
N LYS A 102 -5.62 -5.90 -6.55
CA LYS A 102 -5.55 -7.16 -7.33
C LYS A 102 -6.53 -7.20 -8.50
N ASP A 103 -7.67 -6.47 -8.41
CA ASP A 103 -8.72 -6.47 -9.44
C ASP A 103 -8.35 -5.59 -10.65
N PHE A 104 -7.18 -4.92 -10.60
CA PHE A 104 -6.63 -4.24 -11.76
C PHE A 104 -6.17 -5.23 -12.84
N PHE A 105 -5.80 -6.43 -12.45
CA PHE A 105 -5.45 -7.51 -13.37
C PHE A 105 -6.65 -8.43 -13.59
N ASP A 106 -7.11 -8.56 -14.83
CA ASP A 106 -8.17 -9.51 -15.18
C ASP A 106 -7.55 -10.90 -15.43
N LYS A 107 -7.74 -11.81 -14.49
CA LYS A 107 -7.20 -13.17 -14.56
C LYS A 107 -7.77 -14.01 -15.72
N ASN A 108 -8.91 -13.60 -16.29
CA ASN A 108 -9.52 -14.29 -17.43
C ASN A 108 -8.87 -13.91 -18.76
N VAL A 109 -8.23 -12.74 -18.85
CA VAL A 109 -7.63 -12.22 -20.08
C VAL A 109 -6.20 -12.72 -20.28
N LYS A 110 -5.47 -13.15 -19.24
CA LYS A 110 -4.03 -13.46 -19.25
C LYS A 110 -3.19 -12.28 -19.78
N SER A 111 -3.02 -12.18 -21.10
CA SER A 111 -2.40 -11.03 -21.78
C SER A 111 -3.32 -10.55 -22.90
N GLY A 112 -3.55 -9.24 -22.98
CA GLY A 112 -4.43 -8.62 -23.96
C GLY A 112 -5.19 -7.42 -23.40
N TRP A 113 -6.25 -7.02 -24.07
CA TRP A 113 -7.04 -5.85 -23.70
C TRP A 113 -7.87 -6.08 -22.42
N ASN A 114 -7.63 -5.26 -21.43
CA ASN A 114 -8.40 -5.19 -20.20
C ASN A 114 -9.40 -4.03 -20.29
N SER A 115 -10.65 -4.34 -20.64
CA SER A 115 -11.70 -3.34 -20.84
C SER A 115 -12.06 -2.58 -19.57
N ARG A 116 -11.91 -3.20 -18.38
CA ARG A 116 -12.18 -2.57 -17.10
C ARG A 116 -11.23 -1.40 -16.79
N ARG A 117 -10.02 -1.45 -17.36
CA ARG A 117 -8.99 -0.42 -17.18
C ARG A 117 -8.75 0.41 -18.43
N ALA A 118 -9.28 -0.01 -19.57
CA ALA A 118 -8.99 0.52 -20.91
C ALA A 118 -7.46 0.57 -21.15
N MET A 119 -6.81 -0.57 -20.88
CA MET A 119 -5.36 -0.76 -20.95
C MET A 119 -5.04 -2.17 -21.46
N THR A 120 -3.86 -2.36 -22.02
CA THR A 120 -3.35 -3.69 -22.34
C THR A 120 -2.62 -4.26 -21.13
N GLN A 121 -2.99 -5.47 -20.70
CA GLN A 121 -2.30 -6.19 -19.62
C GLN A 121 -1.41 -7.29 -20.15
N TYR A 122 -0.38 -7.62 -19.39
CA TYR A 122 0.61 -8.66 -19.68
C TYR A 122 0.85 -9.48 -18.43
N VAL A 123 0.69 -10.79 -18.52
CA VAL A 123 0.96 -11.71 -17.41
C VAL A 123 2.46 -11.72 -17.07
N ASN A 124 2.79 -11.93 -15.81
CA ASN A 124 4.18 -12.17 -15.39
C ASN A 124 4.70 -13.43 -16.10
N GLY A 125 5.78 -13.31 -16.86
CA GLY A 125 6.24 -14.30 -17.84
C GLY A 125 5.82 -14.00 -19.29
N SER A 126 5.29 -12.82 -19.57
CA SER A 126 4.99 -12.33 -20.91
C SER A 126 6.27 -12.07 -21.72
N LYS A 127 6.15 -12.18 -23.08
CA LYS A 127 7.19 -11.71 -24.00
C LYS A 127 7.31 -10.18 -24.07
N LYS A 128 6.30 -9.46 -23.59
CA LYS A 128 6.34 -8.00 -23.48
C LYS A 128 7.18 -7.60 -22.27
N SER A 129 8.26 -6.88 -22.48
CA SER A 129 9.07 -6.34 -21.37
C SER A 129 8.29 -5.30 -20.55
N PRO A 130 8.47 -5.28 -19.23
CA PRO A 130 7.99 -4.17 -18.42
C PRO A 130 8.71 -2.88 -18.84
N LYS A 131 7.99 -1.75 -18.80
CA LYS A 131 8.51 -0.42 -19.13
C LYS A 131 8.14 0.58 -18.04
N VAL A 132 8.85 1.69 -18.05
CA VAL A 132 8.54 2.84 -17.20
C VAL A 132 7.09 3.28 -17.43
N ASP A 133 6.45 3.73 -16.37
CA ASP A 133 5.06 4.17 -16.29
C ASP A 133 4.00 3.06 -16.36
N MET A 134 4.37 1.81 -16.62
CA MET A 134 3.42 0.70 -16.52
C MET A 134 2.98 0.48 -15.06
N ILE A 135 1.74 0.02 -14.89
CA ILE A 135 1.21 -0.43 -13.60
C ILE A 135 1.74 -1.85 -13.33
N LEU A 136 2.35 -2.06 -12.19
CA LEU A 136 2.64 -3.40 -11.66
C LEU A 136 1.52 -3.82 -10.70
N VAL A 137 0.99 -5.03 -10.89
CA VAL A 137 -0.11 -5.57 -10.09
C VAL A 137 0.34 -6.77 -9.29
N PHE A 138 0.06 -6.75 -8.00
CA PHE A 138 0.31 -7.85 -7.08
C PHE A 138 -1.02 -8.48 -6.63
N ASP A 139 -1.05 -9.78 -6.56
CA ASP A 139 -2.17 -10.54 -6.00
C ASP A 139 -2.27 -10.35 -4.48
N ARG A 140 -3.35 -10.84 -3.92
CA ARG A 140 -3.52 -10.98 -2.47
C ARG A 140 -2.54 -11.99 -1.89
N ASN A 141 -2.17 -11.77 -0.65
CA ASN A 141 -1.47 -12.75 0.18
C ASN A 141 -2.10 -12.78 1.59
N ASN A 142 -1.54 -13.59 2.49
CA ASN A 142 -2.06 -13.75 3.85
C ASN A 142 -2.01 -12.46 4.70
N LEU A 143 -1.12 -11.53 4.38
CA LEU A 143 -0.97 -10.26 5.10
C LEU A 143 -1.77 -9.12 4.45
N ASN A 144 -2.07 -9.24 3.15
CA ASN A 144 -2.82 -8.23 2.40
C ASN A 144 -3.84 -8.88 1.46
N PRO A 145 -5.12 -9.02 1.88
CA PRO A 145 -6.16 -9.65 1.08
C PRO A 145 -6.61 -8.81 -0.13
N PHE A 146 -6.21 -7.54 -0.18
CA PHE A 146 -6.59 -6.60 -1.23
C PHE A 146 -5.61 -6.58 -2.42
N GLY A 147 -4.42 -7.18 -2.25
CA GLY A 147 -3.31 -7.05 -3.17
C GLY A 147 -2.67 -5.66 -3.13
N HIS A 148 -1.79 -5.39 -4.08
CA HIS A 148 -1.11 -4.11 -4.18
C HIS A 148 -0.92 -3.70 -5.64
N ILE A 149 -0.80 -2.39 -5.89
CA ILE A 149 -0.41 -1.85 -7.21
C ILE A 149 0.57 -0.71 -7.05
N ALA A 150 1.44 -0.57 -8.04
CA ALA A 150 2.48 0.45 -8.08
C ALA A 150 2.74 0.87 -9.53
N ILE A 151 3.49 1.96 -9.72
CA ILE A 151 3.99 2.39 -11.03
C ILE A 151 5.44 1.95 -11.18
N ILE A 152 5.81 1.35 -12.29
CA ILE A 152 7.21 1.08 -12.63
C ILE A 152 7.88 2.42 -12.91
N SER A 153 8.78 2.85 -12.02
CA SER A 153 9.45 4.15 -12.12
C SER A 153 10.79 4.09 -12.83
N GLU A 154 11.43 2.93 -12.85
CA GLU A 154 12.71 2.70 -13.52
C GLU A 154 12.81 1.25 -13.98
N VAL A 155 13.44 1.01 -15.14
CA VAL A 155 13.78 -0.33 -15.64
C VAL A 155 15.28 -0.39 -15.84
N LYS A 156 15.93 -1.31 -15.14
CA LYS A 156 17.35 -1.64 -15.27
C LYS A 156 17.54 -2.97 -16.01
N ARG A 157 18.76 -3.36 -16.24
CA ARG A 157 19.09 -4.61 -16.92
C ARG A 157 18.50 -5.84 -16.20
N GLU A 158 18.60 -5.87 -14.86
CA GLU A 158 18.26 -7.04 -14.04
C GLU A 158 17.23 -6.71 -12.94
N SER A 159 16.64 -5.54 -12.98
CA SER A 159 15.63 -5.14 -11.99
C SER A 159 14.74 -4.01 -12.51
N ILE A 160 13.61 -3.85 -11.85
CA ILE A 160 12.79 -2.63 -11.92
C ILE A 160 12.80 -1.92 -10.57
N ILE A 161 12.53 -0.63 -10.60
CA ILE A 161 12.14 0.11 -9.39
C ILE A 161 10.69 0.55 -9.55
N ILE A 162 9.89 0.38 -8.51
CA ILE A 162 8.51 0.86 -8.47
C ILE A 162 8.36 2.08 -7.58
N ALA A 163 7.42 2.95 -7.92
CA ALA A 163 6.89 4.01 -7.07
C ALA A 163 5.53 3.56 -6.53
N GLN A 164 5.34 3.66 -5.21
CA GLN A 164 4.16 3.11 -4.55
C GLN A 164 3.68 3.99 -3.39
N GLN A 165 2.42 3.84 -3.03
CA GLN A 165 1.77 4.50 -1.90
C GLN A 165 1.10 3.46 -1.01
N ASN A 166 0.93 3.76 0.26
CA ASN A 166 0.33 2.86 1.26
C ASN A 166 1.16 1.59 1.53
N TRP A 167 2.48 1.74 1.59
CA TRP A 167 3.42 0.69 1.99
C TRP A 167 4.33 1.21 3.12
N GLY A 168 3.69 1.66 4.22
CA GLY A 168 4.38 2.41 5.27
C GLY A 168 5.03 3.67 4.71
N THR A 169 6.31 3.87 5.01
CA THR A 169 7.14 4.96 4.50
C THR A 169 7.96 4.58 3.27
N GLN A 170 7.90 3.32 2.83
CA GLN A 170 8.67 2.82 1.69
C GLN A 170 7.97 3.15 0.38
N THR A 171 8.35 4.25 -0.25
CA THR A 171 7.78 4.73 -1.51
C THR A 171 8.42 4.12 -2.74
N ARG A 172 9.59 3.51 -2.60
CA ARG A 172 10.35 2.85 -3.68
C ARG A 172 10.72 1.43 -3.28
N MET A 173 10.60 0.50 -4.24
CA MET A 173 11.03 -0.87 -4.05
C MET A 173 11.70 -1.35 -5.33
N GLN A 174 12.86 -1.99 -5.18
CA GLN A 174 13.55 -2.65 -6.28
C GLN A 174 13.13 -4.12 -6.32
N LEU A 175 12.77 -4.61 -7.52
CA LEU A 175 12.37 -5.98 -7.78
C LEU A 175 13.25 -6.57 -8.89
N PRO A 176 13.81 -7.77 -8.72
CA PRO A 176 14.60 -8.42 -9.75
C PRO A 176 13.76 -8.77 -10.98
N ILE A 177 14.37 -8.73 -12.17
CA ILE A 177 13.83 -9.27 -13.41
C ILE A 177 14.66 -10.48 -13.82
N LYS A 178 14.00 -11.55 -14.19
CA LYS A 178 14.59 -12.70 -14.86
C LYS A 178 14.06 -12.78 -16.30
N VAL A 179 14.94 -13.05 -17.25
CA VAL A 179 14.55 -13.28 -18.64
C VAL A 179 14.89 -14.72 -19.01
N ASN A 180 13.87 -15.47 -19.42
CA ASN A 180 14.01 -16.83 -19.88
C ASN A 180 13.19 -17.04 -21.15
N ASN A 181 13.79 -17.58 -22.23
CA ASN A 181 13.13 -17.84 -23.50
C ASN A 181 12.33 -16.61 -24.04
N ASN A 182 12.93 -15.43 -23.99
CA ASN A 182 12.29 -14.16 -24.36
C ASN A 182 11.04 -13.80 -23.52
N GLN A 183 10.87 -14.40 -22.35
CA GLN A 183 9.82 -14.08 -21.40
C GLN A 183 10.41 -13.34 -20.20
N TYR A 184 9.70 -12.31 -19.74
CA TYR A 184 10.09 -11.44 -18.63
C TYR A 184 9.35 -11.84 -17.36
N PHE A 185 10.08 -12.16 -16.32
CA PHE A 185 9.55 -12.49 -15.01
C PHE A 185 10.05 -11.47 -13.99
N ILE A 186 9.14 -10.77 -13.33
CA ILE A 186 9.48 -10.01 -12.13
C ILE A 186 9.46 -11.01 -10.99
N ASP A 187 10.63 -11.16 -10.33
CA ASP A 187 10.86 -12.19 -9.31
C ASP A 187 10.27 -11.79 -7.97
N HIS A 188 8.97 -11.93 -7.88
CA HIS A 188 8.18 -11.73 -6.67
C HIS A 188 6.95 -12.64 -6.71
N PRO A 189 6.65 -13.42 -5.65
CA PRO A 189 5.61 -14.45 -5.68
C PRO A 189 4.20 -13.93 -5.97
N ASP A 190 3.91 -12.70 -5.55
CA ASP A 190 2.57 -12.13 -5.69
C ASP A 190 2.38 -11.34 -7.00
N VAL A 191 3.41 -11.18 -7.85
CA VAL A 191 3.26 -10.40 -9.08
C VAL A 191 2.40 -11.15 -10.10
N LEU A 192 1.25 -10.58 -10.44
CA LEU A 192 0.36 -11.05 -11.49
C LEU A 192 0.85 -10.65 -12.88
N GLY A 193 1.34 -9.43 -13.02
CA GLY A 193 1.77 -8.86 -14.28
C GLY A 193 1.71 -7.34 -14.28
N TRP A 194 1.67 -6.75 -15.46
CA TRP A 194 1.69 -5.30 -15.65
C TRP A 194 0.71 -4.84 -16.71
N LEU A 195 0.29 -3.55 -16.62
CA LEU A 195 -0.61 -2.92 -17.58
C LEU A 195 0.05 -1.70 -18.21
N SER A 196 -0.26 -1.45 -19.48
CA SER A 196 0.12 -0.23 -20.21
C SER A 196 -1.05 0.38 -20.98
N LEU A 197 -1.00 1.66 -21.19
CA LEU A 197 -1.75 2.35 -22.26
C LEU A 197 -1.27 1.89 -23.62
#